data_d1a90081464cd6ed3c4c681317af2f31
#
_entry.id   d1a90081464cd6ed3c4c681317af2f31
#
_cell.length_a   1.000
_cell.length_b   1.000
_cell.length_c   1.000
_cell.angle_alpha   90.00
_cell.angle_beta   90.00
_cell.angle_gamma   90.00
#
_symmetry.space_group_name_H-M   'P 1'
#
loop_
_entity.id
_entity.type
_entity.pdbx_description
1 polymer ?
#
loop_
_entity_poly.entity_id
_entity_poly.type
_entity_poly.pdbx_seq_one_letter_code
_entity_poly.pdbx_strand_id
1 'polypeptide(L)'
;MLTKIPLAALLLLAASPLCAQNGWFQPSLLAKPEVHKALQSVDDRASDIVEEWIRLVETPAPSGKEQARAKYIRAEMEKLGLSEIRTDDIFNVSGVRKGTGGGPTVVFAAHMDTVFPEGTDLKVKREGDILRGPGIGDDTSNLMATLEMFRALDRGGVKTGGDLIFLASVQEEVGLLGARHWLETSGYRPDMFVAIDISSTEVWYGALRIDQFKFFYTSPGAHTLESRGAPSPAKAVAKAINALYEIPLPPIAEGFGSFKLPTINVGMLGGGTVANAIPREAWFTVDLRSLDSATQDRLESAVVSTARRIGEQEGVGFRLERKMGIDYSKALPQKERLHHPLVQTALATSNYFRKPGTPEIAAKDAGANDSNIAVSMAIPAVAVGAVLEHMPHRLEEYAEASSMVPGIKSLIALAVALTSH
;
A
#
# COMPACT_ATOMS: atom_id res chain seq x y z
N MET A 1 -9.27 -75.61 -11.21
CA MET A 1 -9.87 -74.33 -11.73
C MET A 1 -10.00 -73.39 -10.57
N LEU A 2 -9.07 -72.47 -10.42
CA LEU A 2 -9.07 -71.44 -9.37
C LEU A 2 -9.30 -70.10 -10.06
N THR A 3 -10.46 -69.54 -9.81
CA THR A 3 -10.90 -68.23 -10.32
C THR A 3 -10.20 -67.10 -9.52
N LYS A 4 -9.47 -66.25 -10.25
CA LYS A 4 -8.85 -65.03 -9.73
C LYS A 4 -9.87 -63.95 -9.60
N ILE A 5 -10.01 -63.39 -8.38
CA ILE A 5 -10.76 -62.16 -8.09
C ILE A 5 -9.78 -60.98 -8.27
N PRO A 6 -10.12 -59.90 -9.01
CA PRO A 6 -9.27 -58.73 -9.11
C PRO A 6 -9.43 -57.86 -7.87
N LEU A 7 -8.32 -57.53 -7.24
CA LEU A 7 -8.20 -56.58 -6.12
C LEU A 7 -8.33 -55.16 -6.69
N ALA A 8 -9.45 -54.54 -6.48
CA ALA A 8 -9.62 -53.09 -6.75
C ALA A 8 -8.84 -52.30 -5.71
N ALA A 9 -7.76 -51.66 -6.13
CA ALA A 9 -7.01 -50.72 -5.29
C ALA A 9 -7.81 -49.47 -5.08
N LEU A 10 -8.33 -49.31 -3.89
CA LEU A 10 -8.93 -48.06 -3.41
C LEU A 10 -7.76 -47.08 -3.12
N LEU A 11 -7.51 -46.14 -4.03
CA LEU A 11 -6.65 -45.00 -3.76
C LEU A 11 -7.37 -44.10 -2.73
N LEU A 12 -7.06 -44.25 -1.47
CA LEU A 12 -7.32 -43.25 -0.44
C LEU A 12 -6.39 -42.07 -0.76
N LEU A 13 -6.95 -41.03 -1.38
CA LEU A 13 -6.38 -39.69 -1.34
C LEU A 13 -6.33 -39.28 0.13
N ALA A 14 -5.15 -39.38 0.74
CA ALA A 14 -4.87 -38.79 2.02
C ALA A 14 -5.00 -37.26 1.83
N ALA A 15 -6.15 -36.71 2.21
CA ALA A 15 -6.28 -35.30 2.44
C ALA A 15 -5.26 -34.94 3.52
N SER A 16 -4.20 -34.22 3.15
CA SER A 16 -3.31 -33.58 4.09
C SER A 16 -4.19 -32.79 5.08
N PRO A 17 -3.91 -32.83 6.39
CA PRO A 17 -4.64 -31.98 7.32
C PRO A 17 -4.36 -30.53 6.93
N LEU A 18 -5.32 -29.86 6.26
CA LEU A 18 -5.32 -28.41 6.18
C LEU A 18 -5.18 -27.91 7.60
N CYS A 19 -4.08 -27.25 7.88
CA CYS A 19 -3.92 -26.42 9.08
C CYS A 19 -5.22 -25.64 9.24
N ALA A 20 -5.88 -25.75 10.38
CA ALA A 20 -7.14 -25.08 10.64
C ALA A 20 -6.97 -23.59 10.33
N GLN A 21 -7.54 -23.13 9.22
CA GLN A 21 -7.54 -21.73 8.83
C GLN A 21 -8.38 -20.99 9.86
N ASN A 22 -7.73 -20.18 10.69
CA ASN A 22 -8.39 -19.35 11.71
C ASN A 22 -9.13 -18.14 11.10
N GLY A 23 -9.40 -18.16 9.80
CA GLY A 23 -10.12 -17.10 9.07
C GLY A 23 -11.62 -17.35 8.98
N TRP A 24 -12.35 -16.32 8.57
CA TRP A 24 -13.83 -16.36 8.46
C TRP A 24 -14.34 -16.78 7.08
N PHE A 25 -13.46 -16.94 6.09
CA PHE A 25 -13.88 -17.36 4.76
C PHE A 25 -14.29 -18.83 4.73
N GLN A 26 -15.51 -19.07 4.26
CA GLN A 26 -16.07 -20.38 3.98
C GLN A 26 -16.53 -20.39 2.51
N PRO A 27 -16.09 -21.33 1.66
CA PRO A 27 -16.51 -21.39 0.25
C PRO A 27 -18.04 -21.45 0.05
N SER A 28 -18.78 -21.98 1.04
CA SER A 28 -20.24 -21.99 1.04
C SER A 28 -20.88 -20.59 1.02
N LEU A 29 -20.16 -19.55 1.44
CA LEU A 29 -20.61 -18.16 1.35
C LEU A 29 -20.85 -17.75 -0.12
N LEU A 30 -20.05 -18.29 -1.04
CA LEU A 30 -20.17 -17.98 -2.49
C LEU A 30 -21.39 -18.63 -3.15
N ALA A 31 -21.96 -19.65 -2.52
CA ALA A 31 -23.15 -20.33 -3.00
C ALA A 31 -24.46 -19.61 -2.62
N LYS A 32 -24.41 -18.58 -1.77
CA LYS A 32 -25.58 -17.74 -1.47
C LYS A 32 -26.05 -17.07 -2.76
N PRO A 33 -27.35 -17.09 -3.10
CA PRO A 33 -27.84 -16.59 -4.39
C PRO A 33 -27.41 -15.15 -4.71
N GLU A 34 -27.45 -14.26 -3.72
CA GLU A 34 -27.06 -12.87 -3.85
C GLU A 34 -25.55 -12.69 -4.07
N VAL A 35 -24.72 -13.51 -3.42
CA VAL A 35 -23.27 -13.49 -3.62
C VAL A 35 -22.92 -14.06 -4.98
N HIS A 36 -23.54 -15.19 -5.36
CA HIS A 36 -23.34 -15.79 -6.67
C HIS A 36 -23.71 -14.81 -7.79
N LYS A 37 -24.84 -14.09 -7.66
CA LYS A 37 -25.26 -13.04 -8.61
C LYS A 37 -24.24 -11.88 -8.65
N ALA A 38 -23.68 -11.47 -7.52
CA ALA A 38 -22.64 -10.46 -7.48
C ALA A 38 -21.40 -10.91 -8.27
N LEU A 39 -20.91 -12.14 -8.01
CA LEU A 39 -19.77 -12.72 -8.72
C LEU A 39 -20.01 -12.84 -10.23
N GLN A 40 -21.20 -13.31 -10.65
CA GLN A 40 -21.57 -13.43 -12.06
C GLN A 40 -21.60 -12.06 -12.73
N SER A 41 -22.10 -11.02 -12.05
CA SER A 41 -22.17 -9.67 -12.61
C SER A 41 -20.80 -9.08 -12.95
N VAL A 42 -19.71 -9.57 -12.33
CA VAL A 42 -18.34 -9.18 -12.68
C VAL A 42 -17.92 -9.84 -13.99
N ASP A 43 -18.24 -11.13 -14.19
CA ASP A 43 -17.97 -11.82 -15.46
C ASP A 43 -18.68 -11.12 -16.63
N ASP A 44 -19.96 -10.80 -16.45
CA ASP A 44 -20.80 -10.18 -17.48
C ASP A 44 -20.30 -8.79 -17.91
N ARG A 45 -19.51 -8.12 -17.05
CA ARG A 45 -18.98 -6.77 -17.27
C ARG A 45 -17.48 -6.71 -17.52
N ALA A 46 -16.81 -7.84 -17.65
CA ALA A 46 -15.35 -7.91 -17.74
C ALA A 46 -14.74 -6.92 -18.76
N SER A 47 -15.36 -6.79 -19.95
CA SER A 47 -14.88 -5.83 -20.97
C SER A 47 -15.09 -4.38 -20.55
N ASP A 48 -16.28 -4.05 -20.03
CA ASP A 48 -16.62 -2.68 -19.60
C ASP A 48 -15.68 -2.21 -18.46
N ILE A 49 -15.36 -3.12 -17.54
CA ILE A 49 -14.45 -2.85 -16.41
C ILE A 49 -13.05 -2.49 -16.93
N VAL A 50 -12.54 -3.25 -17.90
CA VAL A 50 -11.23 -2.97 -18.49
C VAL A 50 -11.21 -1.63 -19.22
N GLU A 51 -12.25 -1.32 -19.99
CA GLU A 51 -12.35 -0.04 -20.70
C GLU A 51 -12.47 1.15 -19.72
N GLU A 52 -13.17 0.97 -18.60
CA GLU A 52 -13.29 1.99 -17.58
C GLU A 52 -11.97 2.19 -16.81
N TRP A 53 -11.28 1.10 -16.50
CA TRP A 53 -9.94 1.12 -15.92
C TRP A 53 -8.95 1.92 -16.79
N ILE A 54 -8.92 1.66 -18.10
CA ILE A 54 -8.09 2.42 -19.05
C ILE A 54 -8.40 3.92 -18.98
N ARG A 55 -9.68 4.30 -19.00
CA ARG A 55 -10.08 5.72 -18.90
C ARG A 55 -9.65 6.35 -17.57
N LEU A 56 -9.69 5.60 -16.49
CA LEU A 56 -9.27 6.09 -15.17
C LEU A 56 -7.77 6.31 -15.12
N VAL A 57 -6.96 5.42 -15.71
CA VAL A 57 -5.50 5.58 -15.86
C VAL A 57 -5.18 6.85 -16.65
N GLU A 58 -5.86 7.07 -17.79
CA GLU A 58 -5.64 8.23 -18.66
C GLU A 58 -6.14 9.56 -18.02
N THR A 59 -6.71 9.50 -16.79
CA THR A 59 -7.05 10.67 -15.99
C THR A 59 -5.87 11.01 -15.06
N PRO A 60 -5.14 12.11 -15.31
CA PRO A 60 -3.97 12.46 -14.49
C PRO A 60 -4.31 12.66 -13.01
N ALA A 61 -3.48 12.11 -12.15
CA ALA A 61 -3.60 12.28 -10.71
C ALA A 61 -2.21 12.20 -10.02
N PRO A 62 -1.29 13.12 -10.29
CA PRO A 62 -0.07 13.21 -9.48
C PRO A 62 -0.43 13.48 -8.01
N SER A 63 0.37 12.98 -7.07
CA SER A 63 0.15 13.23 -5.64
C SER A 63 -0.07 14.72 -5.32
N GLY A 64 -1.18 15.02 -4.65
CA GLY A 64 -1.67 16.38 -4.35
C GLY A 64 -2.49 17.03 -5.47
N LYS A 65 -2.78 16.32 -6.58
CA LYS A 65 -3.57 16.81 -7.72
C LYS A 65 -4.63 15.80 -8.19
N GLU A 66 -5.22 15.08 -7.27
CA GLU A 66 -6.16 13.97 -7.51
C GLU A 66 -7.60 14.43 -7.75
N GLN A 67 -7.88 15.73 -7.78
CA GLN A 67 -9.25 16.29 -7.82
C GLN A 67 -10.12 15.73 -8.94
N ALA A 68 -9.55 15.42 -10.10
CA ALA A 68 -10.31 14.86 -11.22
C ALA A 68 -10.80 13.44 -10.92
N ARG A 69 -9.91 12.57 -10.38
CA ARG A 69 -10.26 11.23 -9.93
C ARG A 69 -11.22 11.27 -8.74
N ALA A 70 -10.98 12.15 -7.76
CA ALA A 70 -11.85 12.34 -6.60
C ALA A 70 -13.29 12.71 -7.02
N LYS A 71 -13.44 13.63 -7.98
CA LYS A 71 -14.75 13.98 -8.53
C LYS A 71 -15.44 12.79 -9.21
N TYR A 72 -14.69 12.01 -9.97
CA TYR A 72 -15.19 10.82 -10.63
C TYR A 72 -15.66 9.77 -9.61
N ILE A 73 -14.81 9.40 -8.65
CA ILE A 73 -15.15 8.39 -7.63
C ILE A 73 -16.33 8.84 -6.78
N ARG A 74 -16.39 10.13 -6.39
CA ARG A 74 -17.53 10.67 -5.67
C ARG A 74 -18.84 10.48 -6.43
N ALA A 75 -18.84 10.80 -7.73
CA ALA A 75 -20.04 10.62 -8.58
C ALA A 75 -20.45 9.15 -8.69
N GLU A 76 -19.51 8.22 -8.72
CA GLU A 76 -19.80 6.79 -8.72
C GLU A 76 -20.37 6.31 -7.37
N MET A 77 -19.85 6.82 -6.24
CA MET A 77 -20.42 6.54 -4.91
C MET A 77 -21.86 7.07 -4.78
N GLU A 78 -22.16 8.24 -5.37
CA GLU A 78 -23.51 8.83 -5.41
C GLU A 78 -24.47 7.96 -6.24
N LYS A 79 -24.04 7.44 -7.41
CA LYS A 79 -24.83 6.51 -8.23
C LYS A 79 -25.11 5.18 -7.52
N LEU A 80 -24.17 4.72 -6.68
CA LEU A 80 -24.33 3.54 -5.84
C LEU A 80 -25.26 3.77 -4.63
N GLY A 81 -25.65 5.01 -4.38
CA GLY A 81 -26.49 5.35 -3.23
C GLY A 81 -25.77 5.10 -1.89
N LEU A 82 -24.45 5.20 -1.86
CA LEU A 82 -23.72 5.12 -0.60
C LEU A 82 -24.15 6.26 0.33
N SER A 83 -24.23 5.98 1.61
CA SER A 83 -24.53 6.99 2.62
C SER A 83 -23.26 7.71 3.06
N GLU A 84 -23.43 8.87 3.70
CA GLU A 84 -22.34 9.64 4.32
C GLU A 84 -21.15 9.91 3.37
N ILE A 85 -21.45 10.16 2.08
CA ILE A 85 -20.41 10.48 1.10
C ILE A 85 -19.77 11.80 1.45
N ARG A 86 -18.44 11.78 1.65
CA ARG A 86 -17.64 12.97 2.02
C ARG A 86 -16.45 13.10 1.08
N THR A 87 -16.11 14.34 0.77
CA THR A 87 -14.79 14.72 0.26
C THR A 87 -14.18 15.61 1.32
N ASP A 88 -13.03 15.23 1.88
CA ASP A 88 -12.36 16.03 2.90
C ASP A 88 -11.52 17.17 2.29
N ASP A 89 -10.83 17.93 3.14
CA ASP A 89 -10.08 19.12 2.76
C ASP A 89 -8.79 18.85 1.99
N ILE A 90 -8.33 17.58 1.97
CA ILE A 90 -7.20 17.14 1.14
C ILE A 90 -7.63 16.27 -0.05
N PHE A 91 -8.95 16.14 -0.28
CA PHE A 91 -9.59 15.42 -1.40
C PHE A 91 -9.68 13.89 -1.27
N ASN A 92 -9.48 13.27 -0.09
CA ASN A 92 -9.97 11.91 0.09
C ASN A 92 -11.48 11.86 -0.16
N VAL A 93 -11.95 10.80 -0.79
CA VAL A 93 -13.38 10.54 -0.96
C VAL A 93 -13.76 9.29 -0.20
N SER A 94 -14.76 9.38 0.65
CA SER A 94 -15.28 8.21 1.36
C SER A 94 -16.79 8.13 1.29
N GLY A 95 -17.32 6.91 1.32
CA GLY A 95 -18.76 6.64 1.36
C GLY A 95 -19.06 5.33 2.06
N VAL A 96 -20.22 5.24 2.71
CA VAL A 96 -20.62 4.10 3.55
C VAL A 96 -21.72 3.29 2.89
N ARG A 97 -21.47 2.02 2.68
CA ARG A 97 -22.50 1.04 2.37
C ARG A 97 -22.99 0.43 3.68
N LYS A 98 -24.20 0.79 4.07
CA LYS A 98 -24.77 0.33 5.34
C LYS A 98 -25.04 -1.17 5.34
N GLY A 99 -24.61 -1.83 6.41
CA GLY A 99 -24.96 -3.20 6.74
C GLY A 99 -26.35 -3.31 7.37
N THR A 100 -26.70 -4.52 7.74
CA THR A 100 -27.97 -4.82 8.46
C THR A 100 -27.87 -4.57 9.97
N GLY A 101 -26.66 -4.29 10.46
CA GLY A 101 -26.33 -4.11 11.88
C GLY A 101 -25.81 -5.38 12.55
N GLY A 102 -24.98 -5.20 13.57
CA GLY A 102 -24.42 -6.27 14.39
C GLY A 102 -23.10 -6.88 13.89
N GLY A 103 -22.63 -6.53 12.71
CA GLY A 103 -21.30 -6.91 12.21
C GLY A 103 -20.28 -5.78 12.30
N PRO A 104 -18.99 -6.07 12.04
CA PRO A 104 -17.91 -5.09 12.12
C PRO A 104 -17.95 -4.08 10.98
N THR A 105 -17.46 -2.87 11.25
CA THR A 105 -17.20 -1.84 10.22
C THR A 105 -15.84 -2.08 9.58
N VAL A 106 -15.82 -2.26 8.26
CA VAL A 106 -14.61 -2.55 7.50
C VAL A 106 -14.36 -1.47 6.46
N VAL A 107 -13.16 -0.89 6.47
CA VAL A 107 -12.69 0.01 5.41
C VAL A 107 -12.05 -0.79 4.31
N PHE A 108 -12.40 -0.48 3.07
CA PHE A 108 -11.70 -0.88 1.85
C PHE A 108 -11.13 0.39 1.23
N ALA A 109 -9.81 0.53 1.25
CA ALA A 109 -9.09 1.71 0.78
C ALA A 109 -8.28 1.38 -0.46
N ALA A 110 -8.30 2.29 -1.45
CA ALA A 110 -7.40 2.28 -2.60
C ALA A 110 -7.02 3.73 -2.89
N HIS A 111 -5.76 3.96 -3.28
CA HIS A 111 -5.35 5.35 -3.48
C HIS A 111 -5.57 5.84 -4.90
N MET A 112 -5.75 7.16 -5.02
CA MET A 112 -6.04 7.81 -6.30
C MET A 112 -4.82 8.39 -6.98
N ASP A 113 -3.76 8.67 -6.23
CA ASP A 113 -2.57 9.31 -6.76
C ASP A 113 -1.63 8.34 -7.46
N THR A 114 -0.70 8.91 -8.19
CA THR A 114 0.42 8.21 -8.83
C THR A 114 1.69 9.03 -8.69
N VAL A 115 2.86 8.38 -8.77
CA VAL A 115 4.18 9.03 -8.76
C VAL A 115 4.47 9.87 -9.99
N PHE A 116 3.64 9.79 -11.02
CA PHE A 116 3.91 10.41 -12.33
C PHE A 116 3.52 11.88 -12.35
N PRO A 117 4.47 12.80 -12.70
CA PRO A 117 4.19 14.23 -12.71
C PRO A 117 3.24 14.64 -13.83
N GLU A 118 2.66 15.84 -13.70
CA GLU A 118 1.86 16.44 -14.77
C GLU A 118 2.62 16.49 -16.10
N GLY A 119 1.92 16.19 -17.19
CA GLY A 119 2.49 16.15 -18.54
C GLY A 119 3.08 14.80 -18.92
N THR A 120 3.10 13.82 -18.02
CA THR A 120 3.43 12.42 -18.38
C THR A 120 2.39 11.91 -19.39
N ASP A 121 2.83 11.23 -20.45
CA ASP A 121 1.94 10.54 -21.38
C ASP A 121 1.36 9.30 -20.69
N LEU A 122 0.08 9.36 -20.33
CA LEU A 122 -0.66 8.30 -19.64
C LEU A 122 -1.44 7.40 -20.61
N LYS A 123 -1.19 7.53 -21.92
CA LYS A 123 -1.91 6.73 -22.93
C LYS A 123 -1.66 5.25 -22.74
N VAL A 124 -2.72 4.50 -22.49
CA VAL A 124 -2.65 3.05 -22.32
C VAL A 124 -2.52 2.34 -23.65
N LYS A 125 -1.55 1.44 -23.74
CA LYS A 125 -1.37 0.54 -24.89
C LYS A 125 -1.85 -0.86 -24.51
N ARG A 126 -2.75 -1.43 -25.33
CA ARG A 126 -3.25 -2.78 -25.14
C ARG A 126 -2.62 -3.75 -26.12
N GLU A 127 -1.96 -4.78 -25.62
CA GLU A 127 -1.32 -5.86 -26.37
C GLU A 127 -1.87 -7.21 -25.91
N GLY A 128 -3.02 -7.62 -26.48
CA GLY A 128 -3.73 -8.82 -26.01
C GLY A 128 -4.24 -8.67 -24.57
N ASP A 129 -3.70 -9.44 -23.67
CA ASP A 129 -4.02 -9.40 -22.24
C ASP A 129 -3.23 -8.34 -21.45
N ILE A 130 -2.16 -7.83 -22.04
CA ILE A 130 -1.28 -6.86 -21.38
C ILE A 130 -1.76 -5.43 -21.65
N LEU A 131 -1.94 -4.65 -20.58
CA LEU A 131 -2.18 -3.22 -20.60
C LEU A 131 -0.90 -2.53 -20.11
N ARG A 132 -0.36 -1.59 -20.91
CA ARG A 132 0.84 -0.81 -20.57
C ARG A 132 0.51 0.66 -20.45
N GLY A 133 0.95 1.26 -19.37
CA GLY A 133 0.83 2.69 -19.14
C GLY A 133 1.25 3.07 -17.73
N PRO A 134 1.79 4.26 -17.51
CA PRO A 134 2.17 4.73 -16.18
C PRO A 134 0.96 4.75 -15.23
N GLY A 135 1.07 4.11 -14.06
CA GLY A 135 -0.01 4.01 -13.06
C GLY A 135 -1.14 3.06 -13.46
N ILE A 136 -0.89 2.12 -14.40
CA ILE A 136 -1.90 1.14 -14.81
C ILE A 136 -2.19 0.13 -13.71
N GLY A 137 -1.18 -0.23 -12.91
CA GLY A 137 -1.27 -1.09 -11.74
C GLY A 137 -1.47 -0.22 -10.50
N ASP A 138 -0.42 0.42 -10.10
CA ASP A 138 -0.27 1.18 -8.87
C ASP A 138 -0.85 2.62 -8.99
N ASP A 139 -1.98 2.91 -8.36
CA ASP A 139 -2.94 2.00 -7.72
C ASP A 139 -4.28 1.99 -8.49
N THR A 140 -4.25 2.47 -9.77
CA THR A 140 -5.48 2.67 -10.55
C THR A 140 -6.25 1.36 -10.76
N SER A 141 -5.53 0.22 -10.89
CA SER A 141 -6.16 -1.08 -11.05
C SER A 141 -6.95 -1.49 -9.81
N ASN A 142 -6.39 -1.30 -8.65
CA ASN A 142 -6.98 -1.65 -7.36
C ASN A 142 -8.10 -0.68 -6.97
N LEU A 143 -7.98 0.61 -7.32
CA LEU A 143 -9.06 1.59 -7.19
C LEU A 143 -10.28 1.19 -8.03
N MET A 144 -10.05 0.77 -9.29
CA MET A 144 -11.10 0.26 -10.17
C MET A 144 -11.73 -1.01 -9.64
N ALA A 145 -10.91 -1.95 -9.15
CA ALA A 145 -11.39 -3.20 -8.56
C ALA A 145 -12.24 -2.96 -7.31
N THR A 146 -11.82 -2.02 -6.46
CA THR A 146 -12.58 -1.63 -5.26
C THR A 146 -13.93 -1.03 -5.64
N LEU A 147 -13.98 -0.09 -6.58
CA LEU A 147 -15.22 0.49 -7.09
C LEU A 147 -16.16 -0.61 -7.63
N GLU A 148 -15.61 -1.53 -8.43
CA GLU A 148 -16.43 -2.59 -9.04
C GLU A 148 -16.88 -3.63 -8.02
N MET A 149 -16.12 -3.90 -6.97
CA MET A 149 -16.56 -4.71 -5.83
C MET A 149 -17.85 -4.13 -5.21
N PHE A 150 -17.86 -2.82 -4.90
CA PHE A 150 -19.06 -2.17 -4.35
C PHE A 150 -20.24 -2.22 -5.31
N ARG A 151 -20.01 -2.01 -6.59
CA ARG A 151 -21.05 -2.14 -7.64
C ARG A 151 -21.60 -3.57 -7.75
N ALA A 152 -20.74 -4.57 -7.68
CA ALA A 152 -21.13 -5.97 -7.74
C ALA A 152 -21.96 -6.39 -6.53
N LEU A 153 -21.55 -5.96 -5.32
CA LEU A 153 -22.34 -6.19 -4.09
C LEU A 153 -23.74 -5.58 -4.18
N ASP A 154 -23.87 -4.40 -4.81
CA ASP A 154 -25.16 -3.76 -5.03
C ASP A 154 -26.01 -4.53 -6.06
N ARG A 155 -25.46 -4.83 -7.25
CA ARG A 155 -26.14 -5.61 -8.30
C ARG A 155 -26.59 -6.99 -7.82
N GLY A 156 -25.80 -7.63 -6.95
CA GLY A 156 -26.14 -8.87 -6.30
C GLY A 156 -27.27 -8.74 -5.28
N GLY A 157 -27.47 -7.56 -4.72
CA GLY A 157 -28.35 -7.33 -3.59
C GLY A 157 -27.79 -7.93 -2.29
N VAL A 158 -26.47 -8.09 -2.21
CA VAL A 158 -25.78 -8.68 -1.05
C VAL A 158 -26.04 -7.82 0.18
N LYS A 159 -26.46 -8.43 1.27
CA LYS A 159 -26.59 -7.77 2.57
C LYS A 159 -25.41 -8.17 3.47
N THR A 160 -24.65 -7.18 3.91
CA THR A 160 -23.55 -7.38 4.87
C THR A 160 -24.06 -7.20 6.30
N GLY A 161 -23.48 -7.89 7.26
CA GLY A 161 -23.83 -7.69 8.68
C GLY A 161 -23.33 -6.33 9.17
N GLY A 162 -22.08 -6.01 8.92
CA GLY A 162 -21.46 -4.72 9.23
C GLY A 162 -21.43 -3.75 8.07
N ASP A 163 -21.04 -2.52 8.36
CA ASP A 163 -20.87 -1.44 7.39
C ASP A 163 -19.58 -1.65 6.58
N LEU A 164 -19.64 -1.36 5.27
CA LEU A 164 -18.45 -1.26 4.42
C LEU A 164 -18.19 0.22 4.10
N ILE A 165 -16.99 0.68 4.33
CA ILE A 165 -16.56 2.03 3.97
C ILE A 165 -15.64 1.93 2.75
N PHE A 166 -16.00 2.57 1.65
CA PHE A 166 -15.09 2.80 0.54
C PHE A 166 -14.31 4.08 0.82
N LEU A 167 -12.99 3.98 0.91
CA LEU A 167 -12.07 5.10 1.02
C LEU A 167 -11.21 5.15 -0.25
N ALA A 168 -11.39 6.18 -1.07
CA ALA A 168 -10.45 6.54 -2.12
C ALA A 168 -9.50 7.59 -1.54
N SER A 169 -8.30 7.17 -1.17
CA SER A 169 -7.30 8.00 -0.51
C SER A 169 -6.48 8.81 -1.52
N VAL A 170 -5.80 9.83 -1.03
CA VAL A 170 -4.90 10.70 -1.80
C VAL A 170 -3.51 10.70 -1.17
N GLN A 171 -2.49 11.10 -1.97
CA GLN A 171 -1.13 11.33 -1.46
C GLN A 171 -0.57 10.12 -0.68
N GLU A 172 -0.89 8.91 -1.11
CA GLU A 172 -0.30 7.69 -0.57
C GLU A 172 1.21 7.69 -0.83
N GLU A 173 1.59 7.94 -2.08
CA GLU A 173 2.94 7.89 -2.65
C GLU A 173 3.94 8.89 -2.01
N VAL A 174 3.42 9.90 -1.35
CA VAL A 174 4.23 10.95 -0.70
C VAL A 174 4.16 10.90 0.83
N GLY A 175 3.73 9.77 1.39
CA GLY A 175 3.82 9.54 2.82
C GLY A 175 2.55 9.08 3.51
N LEU A 176 1.65 8.39 2.81
CA LEU A 176 0.40 7.82 3.35
C LEU A 176 -0.48 8.90 3.97
N LEU A 177 -0.46 10.11 3.39
CA LEU A 177 -1.05 11.30 4.01
C LEU A 177 -2.57 11.22 4.02
N GLY A 178 -3.17 10.67 2.95
CA GLY A 178 -4.62 10.55 2.82
C GLY A 178 -5.24 9.66 3.88
N ALA A 179 -4.76 8.43 4.01
CA ALA A 179 -5.26 7.49 5.01
C ALA A 179 -5.05 8.00 6.43
N ARG A 180 -3.88 8.60 6.71
CA ARG A 180 -3.60 9.22 8.01
C ARG A 180 -4.62 10.30 8.33
N HIS A 181 -4.79 11.26 7.42
CA HIS A 181 -5.73 12.36 7.59
C HIS A 181 -7.15 11.85 7.83
N TRP A 182 -7.60 10.89 7.00
CA TRP A 182 -8.94 10.33 7.12
C TRP A 182 -9.16 9.61 8.45
N LEU A 183 -8.23 8.75 8.89
CA LEU A 183 -8.31 8.04 10.17
C LEU A 183 -8.28 8.98 11.38
N GLU A 184 -7.57 10.10 11.28
CA GLU A 184 -7.47 11.09 12.35
C GLU A 184 -8.70 12.02 12.43
N THR A 185 -9.31 12.38 11.27
CA THR A 185 -10.29 13.50 11.20
C THR A 185 -11.72 13.07 10.86
N SER A 186 -11.93 11.92 10.22
CA SER A 186 -13.25 11.48 9.75
C SER A 186 -14.28 11.23 10.88
N GLY A 187 -13.80 10.95 12.08
CA GLY A 187 -14.62 10.52 13.21
C GLY A 187 -14.97 9.04 13.20
N TYR A 188 -14.64 8.29 12.14
CA TYR A 188 -14.82 6.84 12.11
C TYR A 188 -13.79 6.12 12.99
N ARG A 189 -14.21 4.97 13.52
CA ARG A 189 -13.34 4.02 14.24
C ARG A 189 -13.65 2.64 13.66
N PRO A 190 -13.05 2.29 12.52
CA PRO A 190 -13.31 1.00 11.89
C PRO A 190 -12.72 -0.15 12.71
N ASP A 191 -13.39 -1.29 12.69
CA ASP A 191 -12.92 -2.51 13.33
C ASP A 191 -11.78 -3.16 12.53
N MET A 192 -11.78 -2.97 11.21
CA MET A 192 -10.75 -3.50 10.30
C MET A 192 -10.50 -2.55 9.13
N PHE A 193 -9.27 -2.58 8.63
CA PHE A 193 -8.85 -1.80 7.47
C PHE A 193 -8.17 -2.71 6.43
N VAL A 194 -8.66 -2.67 5.20
CA VAL A 194 -8.11 -3.40 4.06
C VAL A 194 -7.63 -2.38 3.04
N ALA A 195 -6.32 -2.26 2.85
CA ALA A 195 -5.76 -1.54 1.72
C ALA A 195 -5.80 -2.45 0.49
N ILE A 196 -6.32 -1.95 -0.61
CA ILE A 196 -6.27 -2.64 -1.90
C ILE A 196 -5.17 -1.93 -2.69
N ASP A 197 -3.95 -2.42 -2.51
CA ASP A 197 -2.75 -1.70 -2.97
C ASP A 197 -1.55 -2.66 -2.92
N ILE A 198 -1.40 -3.49 -3.87
CA ILE A 198 -0.27 -4.37 -4.20
C ILE A 198 -0.67 -5.30 -5.34
N SER A 199 0.27 -6.07 -5.87
CA SER A 199 -0.04 -7.14 -6.82
C SER A 199 -0.89 -8.24 -6.18
N SER A 200 -1.81 -8.83 -6.93
CA SER A 200 -2.68 -9.94 -6.48
C SER A 200 -1.94 -11.23 -6.10
N THR A 201 -0.62 -11.26 -6.21
CA THR A 201 0.23 -12.37 -5.78
C THR A 201 0.67 -12.29 -4.32
N GLU A 202 0.23 -11.25 -3.60
CA GLU A 202 0.72 -10.97 -2.26
C GLU A 202 -0.41 -10.63 -1.29
N VAL A 203 -0.15 -10.85 0.00
CA VAL A 203 -0.94 -10.38 1.13
C VAL A 203 0.05 -9.83 2.15
N TRP A 204 -0.08 -8.53 2.48
CA TRP A 204 0.81 -7.90 3.44
C TRP A 204 0.08 -7.59 4.75
N TYR A 205 0.67 -8.00 5.87
CA TYR A 205 0.13 -7.74 7.21
C TYR A 205 1.08 -6.90 8.08
N GLY A 206 2.16 -6.45 7.46
CA GLY A 206 3.30 -5.88 8.15
C GLY A 206 3.16 -4.41 8.50
N ALA A 207 4.15 -3.99 9.27
CA ALA A 207 4.33 -2.63 9.72
C ALA A 207 5.76 -2.22 9.41
N LEU A 208 6.08 -1.99 8.14
CA LEU A 208 7.36 -1.45 7.75
C LEU A 208 7.46 -0.02 8.28
N ARG A 209 8.34 0.19 9.25
CA ARG A 209 8.61 1.52 9.76
C ARG A 209 9.46 2.29 8.76
N ILE A 210 9.00 3.49 8.42
CA ILE A 210 9.65 4.42 7.52
C ILE A 210 9.79 5.73 8.26
N ASP A 211 11.02 6.22 8.36
CA ASP A 211 11.33 7.54 8.89
C ASP A 211 12.11 8.33 7.84
N GLN A 212 11.60 9.51 7.49
CA GLN A 212 12.25 10.40 6.53
C GLN A 212 12.62 11.71 7.18
N PHE A 213 13.86 12.15 6.91
CA PHE A 213 14.43 13.36 7.46
C PHE A 213 14.99 14.25 6.36
N LYS A 214 14.99 15.56 6.61
CA LYS A 214 15.78 16.52 5.86
C LYS A 214 16.72 17.23 6.82
N PHE A 215 18.00 17.14 6.54
CA PHE A 215 19.08 17.74 7.29
C PHE A 215 19.59 18.98 6.58
N PHE A 216 19.80 20.05 7.33
CA PHE A 216 20.29 21.32 6.81
C PHE A 216 21.53 21.73 7.55
N TYR A 217 22.53 22.20 6.81
CA TYR A 217 23.69 22.89 7.32
C TYR A 217 23.67 24.34 6.83
N THR A 218 24.04 25.29 7.70
CA THR A 218 24.00 26.71 7.39
C THR A 218 25.29 27.41 7.76
N SER A 219 25.63 28.47 7.03
CA SER A 219 26.75 29.38 7.32
C SER A 219 26.42 30.81 6.91
N PRO A 220 27.22 31.82 7.29
CA PRO A 220 27.03 33.17 6.76
C PRO A 220 27.19 33.28 5.24
N GLY A 221 27.86 32.30 4.62
CA GLY A 221 28.31 32.37 3.23
C GLY A 221 29.55 33.28 3.10
N ALA A 222 30.29 33.12 2.01
CA ALA A 222 31.44 33.99 1.71
C ALA A 222 31.85 33.86 0.23
N HIS A 223 32.69 34.75 -0.25
CA HIS A 223 33.28 34.62 -1.56
C HIS A 223 34.30 33.47 -1.58
N THR A 224 34.48 32.79 -2.72
CA THR A 224 35.41 31.64 -2.83
C THR A 224 36.84 31.96 -2.42
N LEU A 225 37.28 33.23 -2.55
CA LEU A 225 38.62 33.67 -2.10
C LEU A 225 38.81 33.57 -0.57
N GLU A 226 37.72 33.51 0.19
CA GLU A 226 37.70 33.38 1.65
C GLU A 226 37.47 31.92 2.09
N SER A 227 37.38 30.97 1.15
CA SER A 227 36.94 29.59 1.44
C SER A 227 37.95 28.76 2.25
N ARG A 228 39.22 29.16 2.27
CA ARG A 228 40.26 28.40 2.98
C ARG A 228 40.07 28.53 4.50
N GLY A 229 39.61 27.43 5.11
CA GLY A 229 39.35 27.37 6.55
C GLY A 229 37.97 27.90 6.97
N ALA A 230 37.16 28.42 6.06
CA ALA A 230 35.83 28.90 6.38
C ALA A 230 34.82 27.73 6.52
N PRO A 231 33.80 27.87 7.40
CA PRO A 231 32.69 26.91 7.50
C PRO A 231 31.95 26.75 6.17
N SER A 232 31.78 25.50 5.70
CA SER A 232 31.14 25.23 4.43
C SER A 232 30.03 24.19 4.58
N PRO A 233 28.75 24.58 4.43
CA PRO A 233 27.61 23.68 4.42
C PRO A 233 27.73 22.55 3.38
N ALA A 234 28.25 22.82 2.20
CA ALA A 234 28.44 21.81 1.16
C ALA A 234 29.49 20.75 1.58
N LYS A 235 30.57 21.17 2.22
CA LYS A 235 31.57 20.24 2.78
C LYS A 235 30.99 19.40 3.92
N ALA A 236 30.17 20.00 4.78
CA ALA A 236 29.47 19.28 5.84
C ALA A 236 28.48 18.24 5.30
N VAL A 237 27.69 18.55 4.25
CA VAL A 237 26.82 17.59 3.55
C VAL A 237 27.63 16.40 3.04
N ALA A 238 28.71 16.64 2.31
CA ALA A 238 29.54 15.55 1.75
C ALA A 238 30.10 14.63 2.84
N LYS A 239 30.63 15.21 3.93
CA LYS A 239 31.13 14.44 5.05
C LYS A 239 30.05 13.68 5.82
N ALA A 240 28.90 14.30 6.03
CA ALA A 240 27.78 13.66 6.69
C ALA A 240 27.27 12.46 5.89
N ILE A 241 27.03 12.61 4.60
CA ILE A 241 26.59 11.50 3.73
C ILE A 241 27.57 10.34 3.80
N ASN A 242 28.88 10.61 3.68
CA ASN A 242 29.90 9.57 3.79
C ASN A 242 29.84 8.86 5.15
N ALA A 243 29.76 9.62 6.23
CA ALA A 243 29.74 9.07 7.59
C ALA A 243 28.44 8.29 7.88
N LEU A 244 27.31 8.64 7.24
CA LEU A 244 26.05 7.90 7.39
C LEU A 244 26.14 6.51 6.76
N TYR A 245 26.77 6.37 5.60
CA TYR A 245 26.95 5.07 4.94
C TYR A 245 27.99 4.17 5.64
N GLU A 246 28.78 4.70 6.57
CA GLU A 246 29.68 3.93 7.45
C GLU A 246 28.99 3.44 8.74
N ILE A 247 27.72 3.80 8.99
CA ILE A 247 26.96 3.30 10.14
C ILE A 247 26.74 1.80 9.96
N PRO A 248 27.19 0.95 10.92
CA PRO A 248 26.97 -0.49 10.83
C PRO A 248 25.48 -0.83 10.83
N LEU A 249 25.03 -1.52 9.80
CA LEU A 249 23.68 -2.05 9.73
C LEU A 249 23.60 -3.45 10.37
N PRO A 250 22.53 -3.79 11.08
CA PRO A 250 22.25 -5.16 11.49
C PRO A 250 22.22 -6.13 10.30
N PRO A 251 22.33 -7.45 10.55
CA PRO A 251 22.15 -8.45 9.50
C PRO A 251 20.84 -8.24 8.74
N ILE A 252 20.84 -8.56 7.44
CA ILE A 252 19.65 -8.49 6.58
C ILE A 252 18.56 -9.39 7.17
N ALA A 253 17.36 -8.84 7.36
CA ALA A 253 16.21 -9.59 7.80
C ALA A 253 15.81 -10.63 6.74
N GLU A 254 15.56 -11.86 7.16
CA GLU A 254 15.12 -12.94 6.29
C GLU A 254 13.62 -12.85 5.98
N GLY A 255 13.19 -13.39 4.86
CA GLY A 255 11.77 -13.56 4.53
C GLY A 255 11.15 -12.43 3.69
N PHE A 256 11.93 -11.42 3.26
CA PHE A 256 11.42 -10.25 2.54
C PHE A 256 11.76 -10.22 1.04
N GLY A 257 11.92 -11.36 0.41
CA GLY A 257 12.20 -11.45 -1.02
C GLY A 257 13.52 -10.76 -1.37
N SER A 258 13.45 -9.76 -2.28
CA SER A 258 14.63 -8.98 -2.70
C SER A 258 14.97 -7.81 -1.76
N PHE A 259 14.13 -7.48 -0.80
CA PHE A 259 14.36 -6.35 0.11
C PHE A 259 15.43 -6.70 1.15
N LYS A 260 16.39 -5.81 1.31
CA LYS A 260 17.54 -5.96 2.23
C LYS A 260 17.39 -4.98 3.38
N LEU A 261 16.51 -5.27 4.31
CA LEU A 261 16.24 -4.43 5.49
C LEU A 261 17.18 -4.77 6.64
N PRO A 262 17.55 -3.80 7.51
CA PRO A 262 17.18 -2.39 7.45
C PRO A 262 17.99 -1.61 6.42
N THR A 263 17.51 -0.40 6.05
CA THR A 263 18.18 0.47 5.09
C THR A 263 18.44 1.87 5.62
N ILE A 264 19.52 2.49 5.12
CA ILE A 264 19.78 3.92 5.16
C ILE A 264 19.95 4.36 3.70
N ASN A 265 19.17 5.35 3.25
CA ASN A 265 19.31 5.89 1.91
C ASN A 265 19.33 7.43 1.93
N VAL A 266 20.24 8.02 1.17
CA VAL A 266 20.26 9.46 0.89
C VAL A 266 19.68 9.65 -0.51
N GLY A 267 18.42 10.10 -0.58
CA GLY A 267 17.69 10.20 -1.84
C GLY A 267 17.88 11.53 -2.57
N MET A 268 17.99 12.62 -1.83
CA MET A 268 18.15 13.97 -2.40
C MET A 268 19.21 14.76 -1.66
N LEU A 269 19.90 15.64 -2.37
CA LEU A 269 20.83 16.63 -1.81
C LEU A 269 20.81 17.92 -2.64
N GLY A 270 21.13 19.04 -2.02
CA GLY A 270 21.14 20.32 -2.71
C GLY A 270 21.73 21.45 -1.89
N GLY A 271 21.81 22.62 -2.48
CA GLY A 271 22.30 23.85 -1.86
C GLY A 271 23.21 24.66 -2.77
N GLY A 272 23.44 25.93 -2.37
CA GLY A 272 24.24 26.87 -3.13
C GLY A 272 23.47 27.53 -4.29
N THR A 273 24.02 28.63 -4.80
CA THR A 273 23.41 29.42 -5.88
C THR A 273 24.39 29.70 -7.03
N VAL A 274 25.68 29.84 -6.71
CA VAL A 274 26.75 30.14 -7.68
C VAL A 274 28.04 29.42 -7.30
N ALA A 275 28.87 29.11 -8.28
CA ALA A 275 30.09 28.32 -8.09
C ALA A 275 31.18 29.05 -7.29
N ASN A 276 31.22 30.40 -7.32
CA ASN A 276 32.23 31.21 -6.68
C ASN A 276 31.86 31.73 -5.28
N ALA A 277 30.96 31.04 -4.58
CA ALA A 277 30.59 31.39 -3.21
C ALA A 277 30.46 30.14 -2.34
N ILE A 278 30.78 30.29 -1.04
CA ILE A 278 30.40 29.32 -0.01
C ILE A 278 28.87 29.41 0.17
N PRO A 279 28.16 28.31 0.06
CA PRO A 279 26.69 28.34 0.20
C PRO A 279 26.27 28.76 1.61
N ARG A 280 25.21 29.56 1.71
CA ARG A 280 24.59 29.86 3.01
C ARG A 280 23.84 28.68 3.61
N GLU A 281 23.35 27.78 2.74
CA GLU A 281 22.66 26.56 3.13
C GLU A 281 22.99 25.43 2.13
N ALA A 282 23.15 24.23 2.68
CA ALA A 282 23.12 22.98 1.92
C ALA A 282 22.37 21.94 2.75
N TRP A 283 21.75 20.97 2.07
CA TRP A 283 20.88 20.00 2.68
C TRP A 283 20.94 18.64 1.98
N PHE A 284 20.49 17.61 2.69
CA PHE A 284 20.23 16.27 2.14
C PHE A 284 19.06 15.62 2.86
N THR A 285 18.44 14.62 2.22
CA THR A 285 17.39 13.81 2.83
C THR A 285 17.91 12.43 3.18
N VAL A 286 17.32 11.82 4.20
CA VAL A 286 17.58 10.43 4.60
C VAL A 286 16.24 9.71 4.71
N ASP A 287 16.17 8.51 4.12
CA ASP A 287 15.09 7.54 4.28
C ASP A 287 15.65 6.33 5.06
N LEU A 288 15.00 6.01 6.17
CA LEU A 288 15.32 4.86 7.03
C LEU A 288 14.16 3.89 6.99
N ARG A 289 14.44 2.60 6.78
CA ARG A 289 13.42 1.57 6.80
C ARG A 289 13.85 0.37 7.62
N SER A 290 12.93 -0.13 8.47
CA SER A 290 13.15 -1.34 9.27
C SER A 290 11.82 -2.00 9.64
N LEU A 291 11.83 -3.30 9.84
CA LEU A 291 10.69 -4.06 10.37
C LEU A 291 10.69 -4.13 11.90
N ASP A 292 11.83 -3.84 12.53
CA ASP A 292 12.00 -3.82 13.98
C ASP A 292 12.11 -2.38 14.46
N SER A 293 11.13 -1.94 15.26
CA SER A 293 11.10 -0.57 15.79
C SER A 293 12.31 -0.23 16.66
N ALA A 294 12.83 -1.19 17.44
CA ALA A 294 14.02 -0.94 18.26
C ALA A 294 15.29 -0.75 17.40
N THR A 295 15.40 -1.48 16.30
CA THR A 295 16.45 -1.28 15.30
C THR A 295 16.33 0.08 14.65
N GLN A 296 15.11 0.47 14.26
CA GLN A 296 14.84 1.78 13.65
C GLN A 296 15.22 2.93 14.61
N ASP A 297 14.86 2.85 15.88
CA ASP A 297 15.20 3.86 16.88
C ASP A 297 16.74 4.02 17.04
N ARG A 298 17.47 2.89 17.03
CA ARG A 298 18.94 2.93 17.07
C ARG A 298 19.53 3.58 15.82
N LEU A 299 19.01 3.24 14.63
CA LEU A 299 19.47 3.83 13.37
C LEU A 299 19.15 5.33 13.30
N GLU A 300 17.94 5.73 13.67
CA GLU A 300 17.57 7.15 13.77
C GLU A 300 18.53 7.91 14.68
N SER A 301 18.76 7.40 15.89
CA SER A 301 19.68 8.01 16.86
C SER A 301 21.11 8.13 16.31
N ALA A 302 21.61 7.08 15.65
CA ALA A 302 22.94 7.06 15.04
C ALA A 302 23.06 8.06 13.88
N VAL A 303 22.05 8.14 13.03
CA VAL A 303 21.98 9.06 11.88
C VAL A 303 21.96 10.51 12.36
N VAL A 304 21.03 10.83 13.27
CA VAL A 304 20.87 12.21 13.78
C VAL A 304 22.11 12.67 14.55
N SER A 305 22.67 11.82 15.41
CA SER A 305 23.90 12.17 16.17
C SER A 305 25.13 12.34 15.28
N THR A 306 25.24 11.48 14.24
CA THR A 306 26.34 11.59 13.26
C THR A 306 26.24 12.88 12.46
N ALA A 307 25.05 13.20 11.93
CA ALA A 307 24.85 14.44 11.17
C ALA A 307 25.13 15.69 12.03
N ARG A 308 24.63 15.72 13.27
CA ARG A 308 24.86 16.82 14.21
C ARG A 308 26.35 16.99 14.49
N ARG A 309 27.07 15.92 14.86
CA ARG A 309 28.50 15.91 15.13
C ARG A 309 29.35 16.45 13.96
N ILE A 310 28.96 16.08 12.72
CA ILE A 310 29.67 16.61 11.53
C ILE A 310 29.43 18.13 11.40
N GLY A 311 28.21 18.62 11.66
CA GLY A 311 27.93 20.06 11.67
C GLY A 311 28.80 20.81 12.66
N GLU A 312 28.93 20.30 13.88
CA GLU A 312 29.78 20.85 14.92
C GLU A 312 31.28 20.85 14.52
N GLN A 313 31.76 19.74 13.97
CA GLN A 313 33.15 19.63 13.51
C GLN A 313 33.51 20.58 12.36
N GLU A 314 32.55 20.85 11.46
CA GLU A 314 32.73 21.76 10.33
C GLU A 314 32.36 23.23 10.67
N GLY A 315 31.95 23.50 11.91
CA GLY A 315 31.59 24.84 12.37
C GLY A 315 30.36 25.45 11.68
N VAL A 316 29.46 24.62 11.20
CA VAL A 316 28.24 25.06 10.53
C VAL A 316 27.00 24.90 11.44
N GLY A 317 25.99 25.73 11.22
CA GLY A 317 24.69 25.56 11.88
C GLY A 317 24.02 24.25 11.42
N PHE A 318 23.22 23.64 12.32
CA PHE A 318 22.53 22.39 12.08
C PHE A 318 21.03 22.53 12.34
N ARG A 319 20.19 22.08 11.41
CA ARG A 319 18.74 21.98 11.56
C ARG A 319 18.25 20.67 10.98
N LEU A 320 17.25 20.08 11.62
CA LEU A 320 16.61 18.82 11.23
C LEU A 320 15.10 19.04 11.07
N GLU A 321 14.54 18.51 9.98
CA GLU A 321 13.11 18.37 9.80
C GLU A 321 12.77 16.89 9.62
N ARG A 322 11.84 16.37 10.42
CA ARG A 322 11.21 15.06 10.13
C ARG A 322 10.14 15.30 9.05
N LYS A 323 10.23 14.58 7.94
CA LYS A 323 9.28 14.67 6.82
C LYS A 323 8.20 13.60 6.92
N MET A 324 8.57 12.42 7.38
CA MET A 324 7.68 11.29 7.59
C MET A 324 8.14 10.49 8.81
N GLY A 325 7.20 9.88 9.49
CA GLY A 325 7.45 8.91 10.56
C GLY A 325 6.14 8.22 10.94
N ILE A 326 6.21 6.91 11.12
CA ILE A 326 5.07 6.11 11.59
C ILE A 326 5.48 5.46 12.90
N ASP A 327 4.75 5.79 13.96
CA ASP A 327 4.96 5.20 15.28
C ASP A 327 4.10 3.96 15.46
N TYR A 328 4.73 2.80 15.55
CA TYR A 328 4.08 1.50 15.79
C TYR A 328 4.06 1.08 17.25
N SER A 329 4.31 1.98 18.19
CA SER A 329 4.30 1.65 19.64
C SER A 329 2.98 1.06 20.15
N LYS A 330 1.86 1.35 19.46
CA LYS A 330 0.52 0.85 19.77
C LYS A 330 0.13 -0.36 18.92
N ALA A 331 0.91 -0.72 17.90
CA ALA A 331 0.58 -1.83 17.02
C ALA A 331 0.58 -3.16 17.74
N LEU A 332 -0.33 -4.06 17.34
CA LEU A 332 -0.31 -5.44 17.81
C LEU A 332 1.05 -6.09 17.47
N PRO A 333 1.55 -7.00 18.30
CA PRO A 333 2.77 -7.75 17.99
C PRO A 333 2.66 -8.47 16.64
N GLN A 334 3.78 -8.57 15.92
CA GLN A 334 3.85 -9.20 14.59
C GLN A 334 3.14 -10.55 14.54
N LYS A 335 3.41 -11.43 15.51
CA LYS A 335 2.80 -12.75 15.57
C LYS A 335 1.28 -12.69 15.70
N GLU A 336 0.75 -11.74 16.47
CA GLU A 336 -0.68 -11.54 16.63
C GLU A 336 -1.31 -11.01 15.35
N ARG A 337 -0.65 -10.07 14.67
CA ARG A 337 -1.10 -9.55 13.37
C ARG A 337 -1.19 -10.66 12.33
N LEU A 338 -0.14 -11.51 12.20
CA LEU A 338 -0.13 -12.63 11.27
C LEU A 338 -1.29 -13.59 11.48
N HIS A 339 -1.58 -13.91 12.76
CA HIS A 339 -2.64 -14.87 13.09
C HIS A 339 -4.02 -14.22 13.26
N HIS A 340 -4.13 -12.90 13.05
CA HIS A 340 -5.43 -12.25 13.13
C HIS A 340 -6.38 -12.81 12.05
N PRO A 341 -7.65 -13.09 12.39
CA PRO A 341 -8.61 -13.65 11.43
C PRO A 341 -8.76 -12.85 10.13
N LEU A 342 -8.61 -11.53 10.16
CA LEU A 342 -8.58 -10.67 8.98
C LEU A 342 -7.52 -11.13 7.98
N VAL A 343 -6.27 -11.32 8.43
CA VAL A 343 -5.15 -11.74 7.57
C VAL A 343 -5.37 -13.15 7.03
N GLN A 344 -5.85 -14.07 7.87
CA GLN A 344 -6.16 -15.44 7.46
C GLN A 344 -7.33 -15.50 6.47
N THR A 345 -8.33 -14.62 6.62
CA THR A 345 -9.44 -14.50 5.66
C THR A 345 -8.94 -13.94 4.32
N ALA A 346 -8.11 -12.90 4.34
CA ALA A 346 -7.50 -12.33 3.14
C ALA A 346 -6.66 -13.38 2.38
N LEU A 347 -5.81 -14.14 3.07
CA LEU A 347 -5.06 -15.25 2.49
C LEU A 347 -5.97 -16.30 1.85
N ALA A 348 -7.03 -16.70 2.56
CA ALA A 348 -7.94 -17.72 2.09
C ALA A 348 -8.70 -17.28 0.82
N THR A 349 -9.20 -16.04 0.78
CA THR A 349 -9.91 -15.50 -0.40
C THR A 349 -8.97 -15.27 -1.57
N SER A 350 -7.78 -14.70 -1.37
CA SER A 350 -6.79 -14.50 -2.42
C SER A 350 -6.35 -15.84 -3.02
N ASN A 351 -6.05 -16.85 -2.20
CA ASN A 351 -5.70 -18.17 -2.68
C ASN A 351 -6.85 -18.90 -3.39
N TYR A 352 -8.09 -18.69 -2.96
CA TYR A 352 -9.25 -19.30 -3.61
C TYR A 352 -9.45 -18.83 -5.05
N PHE A 353 -9.21 -17.54 -5.32
CA PHE A 353 -9.40 -16.92 -6.63
C PHE A 353 -8.10 -16.76 -7.44
N ARG A 354 -6.95 -17.19 -6.91
CA ARG A 354 -5.68 -17.09 -7.63
C ARG A 354 -5.72 -17.86 -8.95
N LYS A 355 -4.95 -17.40 -9.91
CA LYS A 355 -4.84 -18.06 -11.23
C LYS A 355 -4.34 -19.51 -11.06
N PRO A 356 -5.00 -20.53 -11.63
CA PRO A 356 -4.54 -21.89 -11.57
C PRO A 356 -3.10 -22.04 -12.05
N GLY A 357 -2.29 -22.81 -11.32
CA GLY A 357 -0.88 -23.04 -11.65
C GLY A 357 0.09 -21.99 -11.12
N THR A 358 -0.39 -20.89 -10.52
CA THR A 358 0.49 -19.94 -9.80
C THR A 358 0.81 -20.45 -8.39
N PRO A 359 1.96 -20.04 -7.81
CA PRO A 359 2.30 -20.36 -6.43
C PRO A 359 1.22 -19.95 -5.43
N GLU A 360 1.17 -20.66 -4.31
CA GLU A 360 0.31 -20.28 -3.19
C GLU A 360 0.76 -18.92 -2.62
N ILE A 361 -0.23 -18.05 -2.37
CA ILE A 361 0.00 -16.73 -1.81
C ILE A 361 0.27 -16.86 -0.31
N ALA A 362 1.42 -16.37 0.13
CA ALA A 362 1.81 -16.31 1.54
C ALA A 362 1.69 -14.88 2.07
N ALA A 363 1.42 -14.75 3.38
CA ALA A 363 1.45 -13.44 4.02
C ALA A 363 2.89 -12.96 4.22
N LYS A 364 3.11 -11.68 3.99
CA LYS A 364 4.40 -11.01 4.18
C LYS A 364 4.30 -9.91 5.22
N ASP A 365 5.30 -9.84 6.09
CA ASP A 365 5.48 -8.72 7.01
C ASP A 365 6.34 -7.63 6.36
N ALA A 366 5.82 -7.06 5.30
CA ALA A 366 6.54 -6.03 4.54
C ALA A 366 5.54 -5.07 3.90
N GLY A 367 6.05 -3.97 3.42
CA GLY A 367 5.32 -3.00 2.64
C GLY A 367 5.03 -1.72 3.39
N ALA A 368 4.85 -0.69 2.58
CA ALA A 368 4.42 0.63 3.01
C ALA A 368 3.24 0.99 2.14
N ASN A 369 2.07 1.02 2.72
CA ASN A 369 0.83 1.45 2.10
C ASN A 369 -0.14 1.95 3.18
N ASP A 370 -1.33 2.33 2.78
CA ASP A 370 -2.33 2.92 3.69
C ASP A 370 -2.67 2.05 4.90
N SER A 371 -2.54 0.71 4.81
CA SER A 371 -2.75 -0.19 5.95
C SER A 371 -1.77 0.05 7.11
N ASN A 372 -0.58 0.58 6.82
CA ASN A 372 0.43 0.89 7.82
C ASN A 372 -0.06 1.93 8.83
N ILE A 373 -0.85 2.91 8.37
CA ILE A 373 -1.43 3.92 9.26
C ILE A 373 -2.43 3.28 10.22
N ALA A 374 -3.32 2.41 9.71
CA ALA A 374 -4.28 1.69 10.54
C ALA A 374 -3.56 0.81 11.58
N VAL A 375 -2.53 0.04 11.16
CA VAL A 375 -1.69 -0.76 12.06
C VAL A 375 -1.08 0.11 13.17
N SER A 376 -0.58 1.31 12.85
CA SER A 376 0.01 2.22 13.83
C SER A 376 -0.98 2.73 14.87
N MET A 377 -2.27 2.73 14.54
CA MET A 377 -3.38 3.13 15.41
C MET A 377 -4.02 1.92 16.15
N ALA A 378 -3.39 0.76 16.13
CA ALA A 378 -3.89 -0.50 16.69
C ALA A 378 -5.19 -1.00 16.04
N ILE A 379 -5.47 -0.60 14.80
CA ILE A 379 -6.57 -1.13 13.99
C ILE A 379 -6.04 -2.35 13.22
N PRO A 380 -6.67 -3.53 13.34
CA PRO A 380 -6.34 -4.68 12.52
C PRO A 380 -6.40 -4.32 11.03
N ALA A 381 -5.29 -4.53 10.31
CA ALA A 381 -5.20 -4.14 8.92
C ALA A 381 -4.41 -5.15 8.09
N VAL A 382 -4.71 -5.15 6.79
CA VAL A 382 -4.05 -5.99 5.78
C VAL A 382 -4.04 -5.25 4.45
N ALA A 383 -3.02 -5.49 3.63
CA ALA A 383 -3.05 -5.10 2.24
C ALA A 383 -3.20 -6.33 1.34
N VAL A 384 -4.03 -6.20 0.31
CA VAL A 384 -4.27 -7.21 -0.73
C VAL A 384 -4.29 -6.53 -2.10
N GLY A 385 -3.99 -7.27 -3.16
CA GLY A 385 -4.11 -6.78 -4.52
C GLY A 385 -5.22 -7.50 -5.29
N ALA A 386 -5.74 -6.83 -6.30
CA ALA A 386 -6.75 -7.39 -7.19
C ALA A 386 -6.16 -7.78 -8.56
N VAL A 387 -5.06 -7.16 -9.00
CA VAL A 387 -4.52 -7.31 -10.34
C VAL A 387 -3.08 -7.78 -10.33
N LEU A 388 -2.69 -8.57 -11.31
CA LEU A 388 -1.29 -8.89 -11.59
C LEU A 388 -0.65 -7.68 -12.27
N GLU A 389 0.03 -6.90 -11.48
CA GLU A 389 0.77 -5.72 -11.91
C GLU A 389 2.27 -5.96 -11.89
N HIS A 390 2.98 -5.21 -12.70
CA HIS A 390 4.42 -5.36 -12.90
C HIS A 390 5.08 -4.01 -13.12
N MET A 391 6.27 -3.86 -12.57
CA MET A 391 7.12 -2.69 -12.73
C MET A 391 6.48 -1.38 -12.22
N PRO A 392 5.85 -1.34 -11.02
CA PRO A 392 5.28 -0.12 -10.47
C PRO A 392 6.33 1.01 -10.43
N HIS A 393 5.86 2.27 -10.47
CA HIS A 393 6.69 3.48 -10.48
C HIS A 393 7.59 3.66 -11.73
N ARG A 394 7.32 2.92 -12.82
CA ARG A 394 8.07 3.04 -14.08
C ARG A 394 7.14 3.42 -15.23
N LEU A 395 7.68 4.13 -16.21
CA LEU A 395 6.92 4.47 -17.43
C LEU A 395 6.51 3.22 -18.23
N GLU A 396 7.24 2.10 -18.06
CA GLU A 396 6.99 0.80 -18.69
C GLU A 396 6.06 -0.10 -17.87
N GLU A 397 5.42 0.44 -16.85
CA GLU A 397 4.48 -0.28 -16.01
C GLU A 397 3.40 -0.99 -16.84
N TYR A 398 3.04 -2.22 -16.44
CA TYR A 398 2.03 -2.99 -17.13
C TYR A 398 1.25 -3.90 -16.18
N ALA A 399 0.06 -4.30 -16.60
CA ALA A 399 -0.81 -5.19 -15.85
C ALA A 399 -1.51 -6.21 -16.77
N GLU A 400 -1.90 -7.36 -16.20
CA GLU A 400 -2.63 -8.41 -16.90
C GLU A 400 -4.15 -8.20 -16.75
N ALA A 401 -4.84 -7.82 -17.83
CA ALA A 401 -6.29 -7.52 -17.81
C ALA A 401 -7.14 -8.71 -17.31
N SER A 402 -6.74 -9.94 -17.65
CA SER A 402 -7.45 -11.15 -17.24
C SER A 402 -7.43 -11.40 -15.72
N SER A 403 -6.53 -10.75 -14.98
CA SER A 403 -6.46 -10.88 -13.53
C SER A 403 -7.49 -10.02 -12.78
N MET A 404 -8.06 -9.01 -13.42
CA MET A 404 -9.04 -8.08 -12.82
C MET A 404 -10.28 -8.80 -12.29
N VAL A 405 -10.90 -9.66 -13.08
CA VAL A 405 -12.14 -10.36 -12.70
C VAL A 405 -11.93 -11.29 -11.49
N PRO A 406 -10.93 -12.19 -11.47
CA PRO A 406 -10.62 -12.99 -10.28
C PRO A 406 -10.34 -12.13 -9.05
N GLY A 407 -9.60 -11.02 -9.21
CA GLY A 407 -9.30 -10.12 -8.10
C GLY A 407 -10.53 -9.47 -7.51
N ILE A 408 -11.42 -8.90 -8.33
CA ILE A 408 -12.69 -8.34 -7.84
C ILE A 408 -13.51 -9.40 -7.10
N LYS A 409 -13.55 -10.63 -7.62
CA LYS A 409 -14.26 -11.74 -6.95
C LYS A 409 -13.64 -12.08 -5.60
N SER A 410 -12.31 -12.02 -5.49
CA SER A 410 -11.61 -12.19 -4.21
C SER A 410 -12.02 -11.10 -3.22
N LEU A 411 -12.08 -9.84 -3.65
CA LEU A 411 -12.52 -8.72 -2.81
C LEU A 411 -13.98 -8.86 -2.36
N ILE A 412 -14.89 -9.31 -3.25
CA ILE A 412 -16.29 -9.59 -2.89
C ILE A 412 -16.35 -10.67 -1.80
N ALA A 413 -15.61 -11.78 -1.97
CA ALA A 413 -15.56 -12.86 -1.00
C ALA A 413 -14.99 -12.38 0.34
N LEU A 414 -13.94 -11.55 0.30
CA LEU A 414 -13.34 -10.95 1.49
C LEU A 414 -14.35 -10.06 2.22
N ALA A 415 -15.00 -9.13 1.52
CA ALA A 415 -16.00 -8.23 2.11
C ALA A 415 -17.16 -8.99 2.78
N VAL A 416 -17.68 -10.02 2.11
CA VAL A 416 -18.76 -10.86 2.65
C VAL A 416 -18.28 -11.65 3.87
N ALA A 417 -17.10 -12.26 3.80
CA ALA A 417 -16.55 -13.05 4.90
C ALA A 417 -16.26 -12.18 6.13
N LEU A 418 -15.68 -11.00 5.97
CA LEU A 418 -15.35 -10.08 7.05
C LEU A 418 -16.57 -9.50 7.79
N THR A 419 -17.73 -9.49 7.16
CA THR A 419 -18.94 -8.85 7.71
C THR A 419 -20.06 -9.83 8.07
N SER A 420 -19.82 -11.14 7.97
CA SER A 420 -20.84 -12.18 8.21
C SER A 420 -20.82 -12.80 9.60
N HIS A 421 -20.09 -12.24 10.58
CA HIS A 421 -19.92 -12.79 11.95
C HIS A 421 -20.12 -11.73 13.02
#